data_95b1ef4458f14006e2df118ccc92ee93
#
_entry.id   95b1ef4458f14006e2df118ccc92ee93
#
_cell.length_a   1.000
_cell.length_b   1.000
_cell.length_c   1.000
_cell.angle_alpha   90.00
_cell.angle_beta   90.00
_cell.angle_gamma   90.00
#
_symmetry.space_group_name_H-M   'P 1'
#
loop_
_entity.id
_entity.type
_entity.pdbx_description
1 polymer ?
#
loop_
_entity_poly.entity_id
_entity_poly.type
_entity_poly.pdbx_seq_one_letter_code
_entity_poly.pdbx_strand_id
1 'polypeptide(L)'
;MAAFKVVQKIASVTGNATSGSIALKSGYLRITPAGGDAFVEIGTSPTAADDSSIYGPQKSPIVFKEKVASSNIVGVTTEDASTTFTFPTGMESPFAVGDTIEVTGTTGFNTTSATVTQNIPANYGSSGFDASQSGKVVIGVGSSDKATASITGELRKVVKVAVRGSGKTHISEVQIVGDF
;
A
#
# COMPACT_ATOMS: atom_id res chain seq x y z
N MET A 1 -18.40 -21.21 -4.65
CA MET A 1 -18.51 -20.02 -3.76
C MET A 1 -17.15 -19.82 -3.12
N ALA A 2 -16.46 -18.71 -3.40
CA ALA A 2 -15.13 -18.46 -2.84
C ALA A 2 -15.24 -18.32 -1.32
N ALA A 3 -14.45 -19.09 -0.59
CA ALA A 3 -14.36 -18.98 0.85
C ALA A 3 -13.37 -17.84 1.20
N PHE A 4 -13.76 -17.01 2.16
CA PHE A 4 -12.89 -15.95 2.68
C PHE A 4 -12.35 -16.36 4.03
N LYS A 5 -11.03 -16.38 4.16
CA LYS A 5 -10.38 -16.48 5.46
C LYS A 5 -10.12 -15.07 6.00
N VAL A 6 -10.64 -14.78 7.17
CA VAL A 6 -10.30 -13.54 7.88
C VAL A 6 -8.85 -13.64 8.35
N VAL A 7 -8.01 -12.77 7.80
CA VAL A 7 -6.59 -12.67 8.18
C VAL A 7 -6.45 -11.82 9.42
N GLN A 8 -7.16 -10.69 9.45
CA GLN A 8 -7.15 -9.77 10.57
C GLN A 8 -8.50 -9.04 10.67
N LYS A 9 -9.05 -8.98 11.89
CA LYS A 9 -10.12 -8.03 12.22
C LYS A 9 -9.45 -6.69 12.51
N ILE A 10 -9.74 -5.67 11.70
CA ILE A 10 -9.04 -4.39 11.80
C ILE A 10 -9.78 -3.48 12.77
N ALA A 11 -11.07 -3.26 12.56
CA ALA A 11 -11.86 -2.34 13.34
C ALA A 11 -13.35 -2.71 13.32
N SER A 12 -14.11 -2.09 14.20
CA SER A 12 -15.55 -1.97 14.08
C SER A 12 -15.95 -0.53 14.37
N VAL A 13 -16.82 -0.01 13.53
CA VAL A 13 -17.43 1.31 13.70
C VAL A 13 -18.83 1.11 14.27
N THR A 14 -19.23 1.94 15.21
CA THR A 14 -20.58 1.91 15.81
C THR A 14 -21.20 3.30 15.77
N GLY A 15 -22.46 3.38 15.35
CA GLY A 15 -23.14 4.65 15.16
C GLY A 15 -22.61 5.45 13.98
N ASN A 16 -22.92 6.73 13.91
CA ASN A 16 -22.43 7.66 12.89
C ASN A 16 -20.96 8.04 13.15
N ALA A 17 -20.07 7.06 13.04
CA ALA A 17 -18.66 7.25 13.31
C ALA A 17 -17.81 6.82 12.11
N THR A 18 -16.60 7.35 12.05
CA THR A 18 -15.60 7.02 11.02
C THR A 18 -14.47 6.21 11.63
N SER A 19 -14.00 5.20 10.92
CA SER A 19 -12.92 4.31 11.39
C SER A 19 -11.57 5.01 11.52
N GLY A 20 -11.42 6.21 10.99
CA GLY A 20 -10.11 6.77 10.67
C GLY A 20 -9.49 6.06 9.46
N SER A 21 -8.27 6.44 9.15
CA SER A 21 -7.54 5.90 8.00
C SER A 21 -6.84 4.59 8.39
N ILE A 22 -7.16 3.50 7.68
CA ILE A 22 -6.65 2.15 7.92
C ILE A 22 -5.76 1.74 6.75
N ALA A 23 -4.50 1.40 7.02
CA ALA A 23 -3.59 0.90 5.99
C ALA A 23 -3.91 -0.56 5.64
N LEU A 24 -4.01 -0.86 4.35
CA LEU A 24 -4.25 -2.21 3.84
C LEU A 24 -2.92 -2.96 3.72
N LYS A 25 -2.85 -4.15 4.30
CA LYS A 25 -1.68 -5.04 4.23
C LYS A 25 -1.91 -6.22 3.28
N SER A 26 -3.14 -6.72 3.23
CA SER A 26 -3.56 -7.72 2.24
C SER A 26 -4.28 -7.03 1.08
N GLY A 27 -4.25 -7.58 -0.10
CA GLY A 27 -4.96 -7.01 -1.25
C GLY A 27 -6.49 -7.08 -1.16
N TYR A 28 -7.09 -7.54 -0.05
CA TYR A 28 -8.54 -7.71 0.08
C TYR A 28 -9.07 -7.19 1.41
N LEU A 29 -10.08 -6.37 1.34
CA LEU A 29 -10.80 -5.83 2.48
C LEU A 29 -12.27 -6.24 2.42
N ARG A 30 -12.78 -6.79 3.51
CA ARG A 30 -14.20 -7.07 3.68
C ARG A 30 -14.80 -6.08 4.68
N ILE A 31 -15.85 -5.41 4.25
CA ILE A 31 -16.68 -4.53 5.06
C ILE A 31 -18.05 -5.17 5.23
N THR A 32 -18.51 -5.31 6.46
CA THR A 32 -19.80 -5.92 6.77
C THR A 32 -20.65 -4.91 7.55
N PRO A 33 -21.54 -4.18 6.88
CA PRO A 33 -22.49 -3.29 7.52
C PRO A 33 -23.58 -4.10 8.24
N ALA A 34 -23.47 -4.24 9.55
CA ALA A 34 -24.39 -5.09 10.34
C ALA A 34 -25.58 -4.31 10.91
N GLY A 35 -25.38 -3.07 11.32
CA GLY A 35 -26.37 -2.25 12.02
C GLY A 35 -26.87 -1.03 11.26
N GLY A 36 -26.41 -0.79 10.06
CA GLY A 36 -26.76 0.36 9.22
C GLY A 36 -25.90 0.36 7.97
N ASP A 37 -26.05 1.36 7.12
CA ASP A 37 -25.28 1.49 5.90
C ASP A 37 -23.82 1.87 6.18
N ALA A 38 -22.95 1.61 5.23
CA ALA A 38 -21.54 1.99 5.29
C ALA A 38 -21.14 2.78 4.03
N PHE A 39 -20.31 3.78 4.23
CA PHE A 39 -19.69 4.58 3.19
C PHE A 39 -18.19 4.39 3.27
N VAL A 40 -17.54 4.22 2.13
CA VAL A 40 -16.13 3.85 2.08
C VAL A 40 -15.39 4.80 1.16
N GLU A 41 -14.23 5.24 1.61
CA GLU A 41 -13.29 6.04 0.83
C GLU A 41 -11.94 5.33 0.81
N ILE A 42 -11.29 5.28 -0.37
CA ILE A 42 -9.97 4.66 -0.56
C ILE A 42 -9.01 5.70 -1.12
N GLY A 43 -7.79 5.75 -0.59
CA GLY A 43 -6.78 6.70 -1.03
C GLY A 43 -5.54 6.69 -0.16
N THR A 44 -4.72 7.70 -0.28
CA THR A 44 -3.50 7.88 0.54
C THR A 44 -3.83 8.46 1.92
N SER A 45 -4.86 9.29 2.01
CA SER A 45 -5.36 9.91 3.27
C SER A 45 -6.89 10.02 3.25
N PRO A 46 -7.62 8.89 3.15
CA PRO A 46 -9.05 8.90 2.98
C PRO A 46 -9.77 9.38 4.24
N THR A 47 -10.87 10.08 4.04
CA THR A 47 -11.83 10.45 5.08
C THR A 47 -13.22 10.12 4.58
N ALA A 48 -13.84 9.10 5.14
CA ALA A 48 -15.18 8.68 4.72
C ALA A 48 -16.25 9.61 5.28
N ALA A 49 -17.18 10.00 4.43
CA ALA A 49 -18.35 10.82 4.73
C ALA A 49 -19.63 10.15 4.18
N ASP A 50 -20.79 10.73 4.43
CA ASP A 50 -22.07 10.16 3.99
C ASP A 50 -22.29 10.24 2.46
N ASP A 51 -21.41 10.95 1.75
CA ASP A 51 -21.35 11.10 0.30
C ASP A 51 -20.13 10.42 -0.34
N SER A 52 -19.39 9.63 0.43
CA SER A 52 -18.24 8.88 -0.11
C SER A 52 -18.65 7.94 -1.23
N SER A 53 -17.74 7.79 -2.20
CA SER A 53 -18.01 7.19 -3.52
C SER A 53 -18.47 5.73 -3.49
N ILE A 54 -18.17 5.00 -2.41
CA ILE A 54 -18.52 3.59 -2.29
C ILE A 54 -19.55 3.40 -1.20
N TYR A 55 -20.73 2.94 -1.59
CA TYR A 55 -21.86 2.70 -0.70
C TYR A 55 -22.05 1.21 -0.44
N GLY A 56 -22.23 0.86 0.83
CA GLY A 56 -22.51 -0.48 1.29
C GLY A 56 -23.81 -0.55 2.06
N PRO A 57 -24.88 -1.15 1.47
CA PRO A 57 -26.15 -1.26 2.15
C PRO A 57 -26.08 -2.18 3.35
N GLN A 58 -26.92 -1.92 4.34
CA GLN A 58 -27.05 -2.75 5.55
C GLN A 58 -27.22 -4.24 5.20
N LYS A 59 -26.55 -5.12 5.96
CA LYS A 59 -26.58 -6.59 5.81
C LYS A 59 -25.95 -7.13 4.51
N SER A 60 -25.37 -6.26 3.68
CA SER A 60 -24.68 -6.67 2.45
C SER A 60 -23.17 -6.52 2.62
N PRO A 61 -22.44 -7.62 2.80
CA PRO A 61 -20.98 -7.55 2.85
C PRO A 61 -20.39 -7.09 1.52
N ILE A 62 -19.43 -6.17 1.58
CA ILE A 62 -18.67 -5.72 0.42
C ILE A 62 -17.25 -6.23 0.55
N VAL A 63 -16.69 -6.71 -0.55
CA VAL A 63 -15.29 -7.10 -0.61
C VAL A 63 -14.61 -6.25 -1.67
N PHE A 64 -13.58 -5.53 -1.27
CA PHE A 64 -12.73 -4.77 -2.17
C PHE A 64 -11.44 -5.54 -2.43
N LYS A 65 -11.02 -5.49 -3.68
CA LYS A 65 -9.66 -5.87 -4.08
C LYS A 65 -8.92 -4.62 -4.50
N GLU A 66 -7.85 -4.32 -3.79
CA GLU A 66 -6.92 -3.26 -4.20
C GLU A 66 -5.59 -3.89 -4.58
N LYS A 67 -5.11 -3.56 -5.77
CA LYS A 67 -3.78 -3.99 -6.19
C LYS A 67 -2.74 -3.09 -5.52
N VAL A 68 -2.22 -3.55 -4.40
CA VAL A 68 -1.09 -2.90 -3.75
C VAL A 68 0.19 -3.24 -4.51
N ALA A 69 0.80 -2.24 -5.14
CA ALA A 69 2.10 -2.41 -5.77
C ALA A 69 3.15 -2.76 -4.71
N SER A 70 3.93 -3.80 -4.96
CA SER A 70 5.09 -4.15 -4.13
C SER A 70 6.23 -4.65 -4.99
N SER A 71 7.45 -4.48 -4.52
CA SER A 71 8.66 -4.99 -5.17
C SER A 71 9.75 -5.23 -4.16
N ASN A 72 10.52 -6.28 -4.39
CA ASN A 72 11.76 -6.51 -3.66
C ASN A 72 12.81 -5.48 -4.06
N ILE A 73 13.73 -5.19 -3.15
CA ILE A 73 14.88 -4.32 -3.37
C ILE A 73 16.18 -5.11 -3.20
N VAL A 74 17.22 -4.67 -3.88
CA VAL A 74 18.55 -5.29 -3.84
C VAL A 74 19.65 -4.32 -3.40
N GLY A 75 19.34 -3.03 -3.32
CA GLY A 75 20.29 -2.02 -2.90
C GLY A 75 19.64 -0.77 -2.38
N VAL A 76 20.39 -0.05 -1.56
CA VAL A 76 20.05 1.26 -1.04
C VAL A 76 21.23 2.20 -1.13
N THR A 77 20.98 3.45 -1.43
CA THR A 77 21.95 4.53 -1.35
C THR A 77 21.31 5.72 -0.64
N THR A 78 21.97 6.24 0.38
CA THR A 78 21.59 7.50 1.05
C THR A 78 22.53 8.60 0.61
N GLU A 79 21.99 9.76 0.31
CA GLU A 79 22.74 10.95 -0.09
C GLU A 79 21.83 12.18 0.02
N ASP A 80 22.35 13.30 0.52
CA ASP A 80 21.64 14.57 0.60
C ASP A 80 20.23 14.48 1.24
N ALA A 81 20.14 13.80 2.38
CA ALA A 81 18.89 13.56 3.10
C ALA A 81 17.82 12.82 2.29
N SER A 82 18.22 12.11 1.24
CA SER A 82 17.36 11.24 0.45
C SER A 82 17.83 9.78 0.52
N THR A 83 16.90 8.86 0.27
CA THR A 83 17.20 7.44 0.17
C THR A 83 16.72 6.91 -1.18
N THR A 84 17.61 6.31 -1.93
CA THR A 84 17.37 5.67 -3.21
C THR A 84 17.36 4.16 -3.03
N PHE A 85 16.25 3.51 -3.37
CA PHE A 85 16.12 2.06 -3.41
C PHE A 85 16.25 1.56 -4.83
N THR A 86 17.04 0.50 -5.00
CA THR A 86 17.31 -0.13 -6.30
C THR A 86 16.58 -1.47 -6.39
N PHE A 87 15.85 -1.68 -7.48
CA PHE A 87 15.14 -2.92 -7.75
C PHE A 87 16.06 -3.97 -8.39
N PRO A 88 15.67 -5.25 -8.43
CA PRO A 88 16.42 -6.28 -9.13
C PRO A 88 16.68 -5.91 -10.59
N THR A 89 17.79 -6.40 -11.11
CA THR A 89 18.21 -6.17 -12.49
C THR A 89 17.11 -6.48 -13.51
N GLY A 90 16.87 -5.55 -14.41
CA GLY A 90 15.85 -5.67 -15.44
C GLY A 90 14.42 -5.37 -14.97
N MET A 91 14.24 -4.97 -13.70
CA MET A 91 12.92 -4.59 -13.16
C MET A 91 12.73 -3.08 -13.16
N GLU A 92 11.57 -2.68 -13.64
CA GLU A 92 11.09 -1.30 -13.50
C GLU A 92 10.49 -1.07 -12.10
N SER A 93 10.44 0.19 -11.71
CA SER A 93 9.73 0.60 -10.52
C SER A 93 8.22 0.51 -10.73
N PRO A 94 7.47 -0.19 -9.88
CA PRO A 94 6.01 -0.21 -9.95
C PRO A 94 5.36 1.00 -9.25
N PHE A 95 6.16 1.95 -8.76
CA PHE A 95 5.70 3.10 -7.99
C PHE A 95 5.75 4.38 -8.81
N ALA A 96 4.83 5.31 -8.54
CA ALA A 96 4.80 6.64 -9.14
C ALA A 96 5.28 7.71 -8.14
N VAL A 97 5.73 8.85 -8.66
CA VAL A 97 5.99 10.03 -7.84
C VAL A 97 4.70 10.45 -7.13
N GLY A 98 4.80 10.72 -5.83
CA GLY A 98 3.67 11.02 -4.96
C GLY A 98 3.06 9.80 -4.25
N ASP A 99 3.42 8.58 -4.66
CA ASP A 99 2.99 7.39 -3.92
C ASP A 99 3.56 7.40 -2.49
N THR A 100 2.73 6.99 -1.55
CA THR A 100 3.18 6.68 -0.19
C THR A 100 3.59 5.23 -0.14
N ILE A 101 4.79 4.95 0.34
CA ILE A 101 5.34 3.59 0.43
C ILE A 101 5.75 3.23 1.87
N GLU A 102 5.69 1.95 2.17
CA GLU A 102 6.28 1.29 3.34
C GLU A 102 7.51 0.52 2.88
N VAL A 103 8.56 0.54 3.68
CA VAL A 103 9.78 -0.26 3.49
C VAL A 103 9.92 -1.21 4.64
N THR A 104 10.05 -2.49 4.37
CA THR A 104 10.17 -3.55 5.39
C THR A 104 11.27 -4.55 5.04
N GLY A 105 11.72 -5.29 6.04
CA GLY A 105 12.72 -6.36 5.85
C GLY A 105 14.14 -5.87 5.59
N THR A 106 14.42 -4.59 5.77
CA THR A 106 15.76 -4.02 5.63
C THR A 106 16.42 -3.83 7.00
N THR A 107 17.75 -3.78 7.03
CA THR A 107 18.49 -3.38 8.22
C THR A 107 18.78 -1.88 8.15
N GLY A 108 18.12 -1.10 9.01
CA GLY A 108 18.38 0.33 9.16
C GLY A 108 17.62 1.27 8.21
N PHE A 109 16.82 0.73 7.25
CA PHE A 109 16.10 1.55 6.26
C PHE A 109 14.59 1.31 6.23
N ASN A 110 14.06 0.66 7.25
CA ASN A 110 12.62 0.45 7.36
C ASN A 110 11.89 1.77 7.62
N THR A 111 10.78 1.98 6.93
CA THR A 111 9.87 3.09 7.18
C THR A 111 8.42 2.64 6.97
N THR A 112 7.52 3.18 7.77
CA THR A 112 6.09 2.85 7.67
C THR A 112 5.33 3.77 6.72
N SER A 113 5.93 4.91 6.37
CA SER A 113 5.30 5.90 5.49
C SER A 113 6.37 6.85 4.96
N ALA A 114 6.64 6.78 3.68
CA ALA A 114 7.50 7.73 2.97
C ALA A 114 6.89 8.05 1.61
N THR A 115 7.10 9.28 1.13
CA THR A 115 6.61 9.68 -0.18
C THR A 115 7.69 9.49 -1.23
N VAL A 116 7.34 8.87 -2.35
CA VAL A 116 8.21 8.77 -3.52
C VAL A 116 8.37 10.15 -4.14
N THR A 117 9.60 10.65 -4.15
CA THR A 117 9.95 11.96 -4.71
C THR A 117 10.45 11.88 -6.15
N GLN A 118 11.05 10.74 -6.50
CA GLN A 118 11.51 10.46 -7.87
C GLN A 118 11.29 8.99 -8.21
N ASN A 119 10.96 8.74 -9.46
CA ASN A 119 10.97 7.41 -10.07
C ASN A 119 12.00 7.46 -11.22
N ILE A 120 13.05 6.66 -11.09
CA ILE A 120 14.12 6.56 -12.07
C ILE A 120 13.91 5.25 -12.83
N PRO A 121 13.48 5.30 -14.10
CA PRO A 121 13.27 4.09 -14.88
C PRO A 121 14.60 3.33 -15.09
N ALA A 122 14.50 2.03 -15.32
CA ALA A 122 15.61 1.27 -15.85
C ALA A 122 16.03 1.90 -17.18
N ASN A 123 17.28 2.27 -17.30
CA ASN A 123 17.74 2.98 -18.50
C ASN A 123 17.92 1.98 -19.65
N TYR A 124 16.98 1.97 -20.56
CA TYR A 124 17.10 1.25 -21.82
C TYR A 124 17.98 2.13 -22.74
N GLY A 125 19.27 1.81 -22.80
CA GLY A 125 20.20 2.54 -23.65
C GLY A 125 19.73 2.65 -25.11
N SER A 126 20.24 3.61 -25.86
CA SER A 126 19.87 3.90 -27.25
C SER A 126 20.07 2.73 -28.24
N SER A 127 20.69 1.66 -27.82
CA SER A 127 20.96 0.45 -28.60
C SER A 127 20.11 -0.76 -28.23
N GLY A 128 19.06 -0.58 -27.40
CA GLY A 128 18.13 -1.63 -27.02
C GLY A 128 18.05 -1.89 -25.52
N PHE A 129 17.37 -2.97 -25.15
CA PHE A 129 17.17 -3.39 -23.77
C PHE A 129 18.51 -3.75 -23.11
N ASP A 130 18.93 -3.00 -22.11
CA ASP A 130 20.05 -3.36 -21.25
C ASP A 130 19.50 -3.95 -19.94
N ALA A 131 19.46 -5.28 -19.89
CA ALA A 131 19.00 -6.02 -18.73
C ALA A 131 19.86 -5.80 -17.45
N SER A 132 21.01 -5.16 -17.58
CA SER A 132 21.86 -4.80 -16.43
C SER A 132 21.35 -3.58 -15.65
N GLN A 133 20.45 -2.80 -16.25
CA GLN A 133 19.88 -1.61 -15.63
C GLN A 133 18.70 -1.96 -14.73
N SER A 134 18.59 -1.26 -13.64
CA SER A 134 17.55 -1.44 -12.64
C SER A 134 16.78 -0.16 -12.43
N GLY A 135 15.48 -0.24 -12.35
CA GLY A 135 14.64 0.87 -11.90
C GLY A 135 14.95 1.24 -10.45
N LYS A 136 14.72 2.48 -10.09
CA LYS A 136 14.96 3.01 -8.74
C LYS A 136 13.85 3.94 -8.31
N VAL A 137 13.64 4.02 -7.01
CA VAL A 137 12.79 5.06 -6.40
C VAL A 137 13.58 5.82 -5.35
N VAL A 138 13.29 7.11 -5.25
CA VAL A 138 13.88 8.01 -4.25
C VAL A 138 12.78 8.47 -3.30
N ILE A 139 13.10 8.47 -2.01
CA ILE A 139 12.27 9.07 -0.97
C ILE A 139 13.02 10.22 -0.29
N GLY A 140 12.31 11.25 0.14
CA GLY A 140 12.86 12.42 0.81
C GLY A 140 13.17 12.19 2.30
N VAL A 141 13.63 10.98 2.65
CA VAL A 141 14.01 10.60 4.02
C VAL A 141 15.34 9.89 3.96
N GLY A 142 16.31 10.33 4.72
CA GLY A 142 17.63 9.70 4.71
C GLY A 142 18.65 10.45 5.55
N SER A 143 19.88 9.96 5.50
CA SER A 143 21.05 10.62 6.10
C SER A 143 21.66 11.60 5.10
N SER A 144 22.24 12.68 5.58
CA SER A 144 23.09 13.56 4.78
C SER A 144 24.38 12.86 4.31
N ASP A 145 24.81 11.83 5.03
CA ASP A 145 26.01 11.08 4.70
C ASP A 145 25.72 10.05 3.60
N LYS A 146 26.58 10.01 2.60
CA LYS A 146 26.49 9.01 1.54
C LYS A 146 26.83 7.64 2.07
N ALA A 147 25.89 6.74 1.97
CA ALA A 147 26.09 5.32 2.26
C ALA A 147 25.43 4.47 1.19
N THR A 148 26.11 3.43 0.75
CA THR A 148 25.56 2.46 -0.22
C THR A 148 25.69 1.06 0.35
N ALA A 149 24.61 0.31 0.34
CA ALA A 149 24.59 -1.06 0.81
C ALA A 149 23.80 -1.96 -0.15
N SER A 150 24.27 -3.20 -0.26
CA SER A 150 23.45 -4.27 -0.83
C SER A 150 22.53 -4.78 0.27
N ILE A 151 21.26 -4.65 0.09
CA ILE A 151 20.25 -5.04 1.08
C ILE A 151 19.13 -5.82 0.41
N THR A 152 18.47 -6.63 1.22
CA THR A 152 17.20 -7.26 0.85
C THR A 152 16.08 -6.62 1.65
N GLY A 153 14.92 -6.47 1.03
CA GLY A 153 13.73 -5.93 1.65
C GLY A 153 12.61 -5.81 0.64
N GLU A 154 11.49 -5.30 1.08
CA GLU A 154 10.32 -5.08 0.25
C GLU A 154 9.85 -3.63 0.38
N LEU A 155 9.59 -3.00 -0.75
CA LEU A 155 8.80 -1.77 -0.84
C LEU A 155 7.36 -2.15 -1.18
N ARG A 156 6.42 -1.50 -0.50
CA ARG A 156 4.99 -1.67 -0.74
C ARG A 156 4.30 -0.31 -0.79
N LYS A 157 3.42 -0.13 -1.76
CA LYS A 157 2.55 1.06 -1.78
C LYS A 157 1.56 0.98 -0.62
N VAL A 158 1.44 2.07 0.14
CA VAL A 158 0.47 2.19 1.22
C VAL A 158 -0.85 2.68 0.62
N VAL A 159 -1.84 1.80 0.60
CA VAL A 159 -3.22 2.15 0.31
C VAL A 159 -3.99 2.13 1.62
N LYS A 160 -4.75 3.17 1.88
CA LYS A 160 -5.56 3.31 3.09
C LYS A 160 -7.03 3.35 2.73
N VAL A 161 -7.84 2.91 3.68
CA VAL A 161 -9.29 2.96 3.60
C VAL A 161 -9.85 3.65 4.83
N ALA A 162 -10.87 4.46 4.66
CA ALA A 162 -11.71 4.96 5.74
C ALA A 162 -13.13 4.45 5.53
N VAL A 163 -13.80 4.14 6.62
CA VAL A 163 -15.17 3.63 6.61
C VAL A 163 -16.00 4.44 7.59
N ARG A 164 -17.08 5.02 7.11
CA ARG A 164 -18.12 5.63 7.94
C ARG A 164 -19.32 4.70 7.98
N GLY A 165 -19.79 4.36 9.17
CA GLY A 165 -20.99 3.54 9.36
C GLY A 165 -22.11 4.36 9.96
N SER A 166 -23.35 4.19 9.52
CA SER A 166 -24.54 4.69 10.20
C SER A 166 -24.97 3.78 11.36
N GLY A 167 -24.35 2.63 11.48
CA GLY A 167 -24.55 1.64 12.54
C GLY A 167 -23.33 0.75 12.71
N LYS A 168 -23.51 -0.41 13.35
CA LYS A 168 -22.41 -1.34 13.56
C LYS A 168 -21.85 -1.87 12.24
N THR A 169 -20.59 -1.55 11.94
CA THR A 169 -19.89 -2.00 10.73
C THR A 169 -18.58 -2.67 11.11
N HIS A 170 -18.36 -3.88 10.62
CA HIS A 170 -17.13 -4.63 10.83
C HIS A 170 -16.20 -4.49 9.63
N ILE A 171 -14.91 -4.26 9.90
CA ILE A 171 -13.87 -4.11 8.90
C ILE A 171 -12.85 -5.21 9.14
N SER A 172 -12.57 -6.03 8.14
CA SER A 172 -11.63 -7.15 8.23
C SER A 172 -10.80 -7.27 6.97
N GLU A 173 -9.52 -7.52 7.12
CA GLU A 173 -8.72 -8.02 6.02
C GLU A 173 -9.03 -9.50 5.80
N VAL A 174 -9.18 -9.88 4.56
CA VAL A 174 -9.51 -11.25 4.18
C VAL A 174 -8.55 -11.76 3.12
N GLN A 175 -8.38 -13.06 3.09
CA GLN A 175 -7.71 -13.77 2.03
C GLN A 175 -8.74 -14.63 1.31
N ILE A 176 -8.73 -14.61 0.00
CA ILE A 176 -9.53 -15.54 -0.79
C ILE A 176 -8.85 -16.90 -0.67
N VAL A 177 -9.55 -17.85 -0.07
CA VAL A 177 -9.18 -19.26 -0.10
C VAL A 177 -10.00 -19.86 -1.22
N GLY A 178 -9.42 -19.91 -2.41
CA GLY A 178 -10.10 -20.40 -3.59
C GLY A 178 -9.56 -21.75 -4.04
N ASP A 179 -10.42 -22.51 -4.66
CA ASP A 179 -10.04 -23.65 -5.48
C ASP A 179 -9.16 -23.12 -6.64
N PHE A 180 -7.98 -23.65 -6.76
CA PHE A 180 -7.10 -23.48 -7.90
C PHE A 180 -7.41 -24.58 -8.94
#